data_2f542a62911cfa759c4572ba21ea03cc
#
_entry.id   2f542a62911cfa759c4572ba21ea03cc
#
_cell.length_a   1.000
_cell.length_b   1.000
_cell.length_c   1.000
_cell.angle_alpha   90.00
_cell.angle_beta   90.00
_cell.angle_gamma   90.00
#
_symmetry.space_group_name_H-M   'P 1'
#
loop_
_entity.id
_entity.type
_entity.pdbx_description
1 polymer ?
#
loop_
_entity_poly.entity_id
_entity_poly.type
_entity_poly.pdbx_seq_one_letter_code
_entity_poly.pdbx_strand_id
1 'polypeptide(L)'
;MPCAVFGVVAYPFGLDRIAWQAMGIAVEKVLEVSTWVNGLSGSTVIVPAFGVAALGCLSVAILIVTLMVSPLRWLAAVPAALGLALAATPQRFDLYVDRSGIGAALRGRDGRLMLVGRSSAFTAEQWLKADGDARRASDPGIRAGPRCDPLGCIAEGPGGRLVALVEDRRAFAEDCGRVAIVVSRLTAPPSCAAATVIDGAFLKTHGATAIRFTAAGVTIATARTRGETRPWLAAAAAAQARAPPPRPRFPRARAGPDPPDGAPLSSDEPN
;
A
#
# COMPACT_ATOMS: atom_id res chain seq x y z
N MET A 1 -7.72 25.39 -15.61
CA MET A 1 -6.71 26.36 -15.14
C MET A 1 -7.00 27.81 -15.52
N PRO A 2 -7.36 28.23 -16.78
CA PRO A 2 -7.58 29.65 -17.09
C PRO A 2 -8.71 30.30 -16.26
N CYS A 3 -9.83 29.58 -16.03
CA CYS A 3 -10.92 30.11 -15.22
C CYS A 3 -10.53 30.36 -13.76
N ALA A 4 -9.63 29.56 -13.17
CA ALA A 4 -9.16 29.76 -11.82
C ALA A 4 -8.29 31.03 -11.73
N VAL A 5 -7.38 31.24 -12.69
CA VAL A 5 -6.56 32.44 -12.76
C VAL A 5 -7.44 33.68 -12.94
N PHE A 6 -8.40 33.63 -13.87
CA PHE A 6 -9.35 34.71 -14.07
C PHE A 6 -10.17 34.99 -12.80
N GLY A 7 -10.64 33.95 -12.09
CA GLY A 7 -11.39 34.09 -10.85
C GLY A 7 -10.57 34.82 -9.76
N VAL A 8 -9.28 34.48 -9.62
CA VAL A 8 -8.39 35.16 -8.65
C VAL A 8 -8.16 36.65 -9.03
N VAL A 9 -7.93 36.94 -10.31
CA VAL A 9 -7.73 38.30 -10.79
C VAL A 9 -9.01 39.14 -10.68
N ALA A 10 -10.18 38.55 -10.93
CA ALA A 10 -11.49 39.20 -10.89
C ALA A 10 -12.03 39.36 -9.45
N TYR A 11 -11.45 38.66 -8.47
CA TYR A 11 -11.89 38.65 -7.07
C TYR A 11 -12.03 40.04 -6.45
N PRO A 12 -11.04 40.97 -6.56
CA PRO A 12 -11.17 42.31 -6.00
C PRO A 12 -12.28 43.15 -6.62
N PHE A 13 -12.80 42.78 -7.80
CA PHE A 13 -13.88 43.46 -8.50
C PHE A 13 -15.25 42.80 -8.28
N GLY A 14 -15.34 41.74 -7.49
CA GLY A 14 -16.57 40.97 -7.26
C GLY A 14 -17.10 40.21 -8.48
N LEU A 15 -16.26 39.99 -9.50
CA LEU A 15 -16.61 39.27 -10.75
C LEU A 15 -16.17 37.81 -10.75
N ASP A 16 -15.58 37.33 -9.67
CA ASP A 16 -15.06 35.99 -9.48
C ASP A 16 -16.18 34.91 -9.57
N ARG A 17 -17.40 35.24 -9.18
CA ARG A 17 -18.56 34.34 -9.18
C ARG A 17 -18.80 33.68 -10.56
N ILE A 18 -18.64 34.44 -11.63
CA ILE A 18 -18.84 33.96 -13.01
C ILE A 18 -17.76 32.91 -13.33
N ALA A 19 -16.53 33.17 -12.96
CA ALA A 19 -15.41 32.25 -13.18
C ALA A 19 -15.60 30.93 -12.39
N TRP A 20 -16.06 31.02 -11.14
CA TRP A 20 -16.32 29.84 -10.32
C TRP A 20 -17.51 29.03 -10.81
N GLN A 21 -18.58 29.68 -11.29
CA GLN A 21 -19.71 28.99 -11.90
C GLN A 21 -19.30 28.25 -13.18
N ALA A 22 -18.54 28.91 -14.06
CA ALA A 22 -18.03 28.27 -15.28
C ALA A 22 -17.14 27.06 -14.98
N MET A 23 -16.29 27.19 -13.95
CA MET A 23 -15.44 26.08 -13.48
C MET A 23 -16.29 24.94 -12.89
N GLY A 24 -17.34 25.25 -12.12
CA GLY A 24 -18.28 24.27 -11.58
C GLY A 24 -18.95 23.45 -12.68
N ILE A 25 -19.48 24.11 -13.71
CA ILE A 25 -20.08 23.44 -14.88
C ILE A 25 -19.07 22.52 -15.58
N ALA A 26 -17.82 22.99 -15.74
CA ALA A 26 -16.78 22.18 -16.36
C ALA A 26 -16.46 20.92 -15.52
N VAL A 27 -16.41 21.05 -14.21
CA VAL A 27 -16.19 19.91 -13.30
C VAL A 27 -17.36 18.93 -13.35
N GLU A 28 -18.60 19.43 -13.34
CA GLU A 28 -19.80 18.58 -13.48
C GLU A 28 -19.76 17.76 -14.78
N LYS A 29 -19.39 18.39 -15.91
CA LYS A 29 -19.26 17.68 -17.18
C LYS A 29 -18.16 16.63 -17.16
N VAL A 30 -17.04 16.89 -16.52
CA VAL A 30 -15.96 15.89 -16.33
C VAL A 30 -16.45 14.71 -15.50
N LEU A 31 -17.19 14.96 -14.42
CA LEU A 31 -17.77 13.91 -13.57
C LEU A 31 -18.82 13.09 -14.32
N GLU A 32 -19.69 13.75 -15.11
CA GLU A 32 -20.71 13.08 -15.94
C GLU A 32 -20.06 12.14 -16.96
N VAL A 33 -19.06 12.62 -17.71
CA VAL A 33 -18.31 11.81 -18.67
C VAL A 33 -17.57 10.67 -17.96
N SER A 34 -16.94 10.94 -16.83
CA SER A 34 -16.24 9.93 -16.04
C SER A 34 -17.18 8.83 -15.54
N THR A 35 -18.37 9.22 -15.08
CA THR A 35 -19.41 8.27 -14.63
C THR A 35 -19.92 7.44 -15.79
N TRP A 36 -20.16 8.07 -16.95
CA TRP A 36 -20.57 7.37 -18.15
C TRP A 36 -19.54 6.36 -18.62
N VAL A 37 -18.26 6.75 -18.71
CA VAL A 37 -17.18 5.84 -19.08
C VAL A 37 -17.04 4.69 -18.08
N ASN A 38 -17.14 4.97 -16.78
CA ASN A 38 -17.08 3.94 -15.74
C ASN A 38 -18.23 2.93 -15.82
N GLY A 39 -19.38 3.33 -16.37
CA GLY A 39 -20.53 2.46 -16.61
C GLY A 39 -20.36 1.51 -17.81
N LEU A 40 -19.37 1.72 -18.66
CA LEU A 40 -19.10 0.84 -19.81
C LEU A 40 -18.49 -0.47 -19.31
N SER A 41 -19.01 -1.61 -19.78
CA SER A 41 -18.39 -2.90 -19.44
C SER A 41 -16.98 -2.97 -20.03
N GLY A 42 -16.00 -3.35 -19.19
CA GLY A 42 -14.59 -3.37 -19.61
C GLY A 42 -13.86 -2.04 -19.53
N SER A 43 -14.49 -0.96 -19.02
CA SER A 43 -13.84 0.34 -18.83
C SER A 43 -12.62 0.30 -17.87
N THR A 44 -12.60 -0.67 -16.97
CA THR A 44 -11.53 -0.87 -16.02
C THR A 44 -10.92 -2.27 -16.21
N VAL A 45 -9.68 -2.32 -16.66
CA VAL A 45 -8.88 -3.55 -16.77
C VAL A 45 -7.75 -3.46 -15.77
N ILE A 46 -7.70 -4.40 -14.83
CA ILE A 46 -6.63 -4.49 -13.85
C ILE A 46 -5.54 -5.39 -14.42
N VAL A 47 -4.37 -4.82 -14.65
CA VAL A 47 -3.19 -5.52 -15.15
C VAL A 47 -2.11 -5.54 -14.06
N PRO A 48 -1.30 -6.60 -13.98
CA PRO A 48 -0.16 -6.62 -13.07
C PRO A 48 0.81 -5.47 -13.34
N ALA A 49 1.46 -4.98 -12.30
CA ALA A 49 2.52 -3.99 -12.46
C ALA A 49 3.66 -4.57 -13.30
N PHE A 50 3.96 -3.95 -14.41
CA PHE A 50 5.07 -4.36 -15.27
C PHE A 50 6.35 -3.58 -14.95
N GLY A 51 7.49 -4.19 -15.24
CA GLY A 51 8.80 -3.65 -14.86
C GLY A 51 9.18 -2.36 -15.60
N VAL A 52 10.17 -1.65 -15.06
CA VAL A 52 10.70 -0.38 -15.62
C VAL A 52 11.16 -0.55 -17.07
N ALA A 53 11.71 -1.72 -17.46
CA ALA A 53 12.13 -1.98 -18.82
C ALA A 53 10.95 -1.96 -19.81
N ALA A 54 9.82 -2.60 -19.45
CA ALA A 54 8.60 -2.56 -20.27
C ALA A 54 8.08 -1.13 -20.42
N LEU A 55 8.02 -0.38 -19.30
CA LEU A 55 7.62 1.02 -19.31
C LEU A 55 8.53 1.87 -20.18
N GLY A 56 9.84 1.69 -20.06
CA GLY A 56 10.83 2.40 -20.89
C GLY A 56 10.65 2.14 -22.39
N CYS A 57 10.49 0.87 -22.78
CA CYS A 57 10.23 0.50 -24.17
C CYS A 57 8.95 1.12 -24.73
N LEU A 58 7.84 1.05 -23.94
CA LEU A 58 6.57 1.65 -24.34
C LEU A 58 6.66 3.18 -24.44
N SER A 59 7.36 3.83 -23.50
CA SER A 59 7.58 5.28 -23.54
C SER A 59 8.39 5.71 -24.77
N VAL A 60 9.43 4.97 -25.12
CA VAL A 60 10.23 5.21 -26.34
C VAL A 60 9.37 5.03 -27.59
N ALA A 61 8.53 4.00 -27.63
CA ALA A 61 7.60 3.79 -28.74
C ALA A 61 6.65 4.98 -28.92
N ILE A 62 6.06 5.46 -27.85
CA ILE A 62 5.17 6.64 -27.87
C ILE A 62 5.93 7.88 -28.35
N LEU A 63 7.13 8.12 -27.86
CA LEU A 63 7.96 9.25 -28.28
C LEU A 63 8.27 9.20 -29.78
N ILE A 64 8.62 8.02 -30.32
CA ILE A 64 8.88 7.87 -31.75
C ILE A 64 7.61 8.18 -32.56
N VAL A 65 6.46 7.64 -32.17
CA VAL A 65 5.19 7.88 -32.89
C VAL A 65 4.80 9.36 -32.86
N THR A 66 5.01 10.06 -31.73
CA THR A 66 4.58 11.46 -31.56
C THR A 66 5.55 12.46 -32.19
N LEU A 67 6.86 12.17 -32.17
CA LEU A 67 7.88 13.11 -32.69
C LEU A 67 8.17 12.89 -34.18
N MET A 68 7.99 11.66 -34.70
CA MET A 68 8.32 11.35 -36.10
C MET A 68 7.09 11.51 -36.99
N VAL A 69 7.16 12.46 -37.93
CA VAL A 69 6.10 12.69 -38.95
C VAL A 69 6.32 11.82 -40.18
N SER A 70 7.54 11.34 -40.40
CA SER A 70 7.95 10.54 -41.55
C SER A 70 7.55 9.06 -41.42
N PRO A 71 7.66 8.24 -42.49
CA PRO A 71 7.45 6.79 -42.41
C PRO A 71 8.33 6.09 -41.36
N LEU A 72 9.41 6.74 -40.89
CA LEU A 72 10.23 6.26 -39.75
C LEU A 72 9.43 6.02 -38.46
N ARG A 73 8.23 6.63 -38.32
CA ARG A 73 7.34 6.34 -37.18
C ARG A 73 7.03 4.86 -37.01
N TRP A 74 7.07 4.06 -38.07
CA TRP A 74 6.87 2.61 -37.99
C TRP A 74 7.98 1.87 -37.24
N LEU A 75 9.16 2.47 -37.07
CA LEU A 75 10.21 1.95 -36.19
C LEU A 75 9.74 1.85 -34.73
N ALA A 76 8.72 2.60 -34.33
CA ALA A 76 8.10 2.47 -33.03
C ALA A 76 7.51 1.08 -32.73
N ALA A 77 7.18 0.31 -33.78
CA ALA A 77 6.66 -1.05 -33.65
C ALA A 77 7.63 -1.98 -32.89
N VAL A 78 8.93 -1.79 -33.06
CA VAL A 78 9.96 -2.62 -32.43
C VAL A 78 9.95 -2.43 -30.90
N PRO A 79 10.15 -1.22 -30.35
CA PRO A 79 10.10 -1.03 -28.91
C PRO A 79 8.68 -1.25 -28.35
N ALA A 80 7.61 -1.03 -29.13
CA ALA A 80 6.27 -1.35 -28.70
C ALA A 80 6.08 -2.87 -28.52
N ALA A 81 6.47 -3.67 -29.49
CA ALA A 81 6.39 -5.13 -29.41
C ALA A 81 7.24 -5.69 -28.26
N LEU A 82 8.46 -5.17 -28.11
CA LEU A 82 9.34 -5.57 -26.98
C LEU A 82 8.73 -5.17 -25.63
N GLY A 83 8.21 -3.96 -25.52
CA GLY A 83 7.55 -3.48 -24.29
C GLY A 83 6.33 -4.32 -23.92
N LEU A 84 5.50 -4.69 -24.91
CA LEU A 84 4.34 -5.58 -24.69
C LEU A 84 4.78 -6.99 -24.30
N ALA A 85 5.80 -7.55 -24.92
CA ALA A 85 6.35 -8.86 -24.55
C ALA A 85 6.88 -8.89 -23.12
N LEU A 86 7.60 -7.83 -22.70
CA LEU A 86 8.06 -7.69 -21.33
C LEU A 86 6.90 -7.45 -20.33
N ALA A 87 5.85 -6.75 -20.73
CA ALA A 87 4.66 -6.54 -19.90
C ALA A 87 3.83 -7.81 -19.74
N ALA A 88 3.84 -8.72 -20.73
CA ALA A 88 3.14 -10.00 -20.65
C ALA A 88 3.76 -10.97 -19.64
N THR A 89 5.03 -10.77 -19.26
CA THR A 89 5.73 -11.57 -18.24
C THR A 89 6.07 -10.74 -17.00
N PRO A 90 5.05 -10.29 -16.23
CA PRO A 90 5.28 -9.42 -15.08
C PRO A 90 6.05 -10.16 -13.99
N GLN A 91 7.00 -9.45 -13.42
CA GLN A 91 7.75 -9.97 -12.28
C GLN A 91 6.95 -9.79 -10.99
N ARG A 92 6.07 -10.77 -10.67
CA ARG A 92 5.24 -10.75 -9.47
C ARG A 92 6.05 -11.13 -8.24
N PHE A 93 5.70 -10.56 -7.10
CA PHE A 93 6.20 -10.99 -5.82
C PHE A 93 5.26 -12.01 -5.19
N ASP A 94 5.81 -12.88 -4.35
CA ASP A 94 5.07 -13.96 -3.72
C ASP A 94 4.65 -13.60 -2.30
N LEU A 95 5.39 -12.71 -1.64
CA LEU A 95 5.06 -12.21 -0.31
C LEU A 95 5.28 -10.69 -0.25
N TYR A 96 4.29 -9.98 0.20
CA TYR A 96 4.35 -8.55 0.53
C TYR A 96 4.22 -8.40 2.05
N VAL A 97 5.08 -7.61 2.65
CA VAL A 97 5.08 -7.33 4.09
C VAL A 97 4.91 -5.83 4.30
N ASP A 98 3.91 -5.46 5.10
CA ASP A 98 3.72 -4.07 5.48
C ASP A 98 4.85 -3.55 6.36
N ARG A 99 5.10 -2.25 6.28
CA ARG A 99 6.10 -1.56 7.10
C ARG A 99 5.92 -1.77 8.60
N SER A 100 4.69 -1.94 9.05
CA SER A 100 4.36 -2.18 10.46
C SER A 100 4.65 -3.61 10.94
N GLY A 101 4.76 -4.57 10.01
CA GLY A 101 4.94 -5.98 10.33
C GLY A 101 3.73 -6.67 10.96
N ILE A 102 2.54 -6.05 10.89
CA ILE A 102 1.29 -6.62 11.42
C ILE A 102 0.42 -7.27 10.36
N GLY A 103 0.74 -7.04 9.09
CA GLY A 103 0.03 -7.60 7.94
C GLY A 103 0.97 -7.95 6.81
N ALA A 104 0.59 -8.98 6.10
CA ALA A 104 1.29 -9.45 4.91
C ALA A 104 0.27 -9.94 3.86
N ALA A 105 0.69 -10.00 2.60
CA ALA A 105 -0.04 -10.70 1.55
C ALA A 105 0.87 -11.78 0.96
N LEU A 106 0.42 -13.01 1.00
CA LEU A 106 1.16 -14.17 0.52
C LEU A 106 0.42 -14.77 -0.69
N ARG A 107 1.16 -15.16 -1.71
CA ARG A 107 0.61 -15.90 -2.84
C ARG A 107 0.34 -17.34 -2.42
N GLY A 108 -0.92 -17.76 -2.58
CA GLY A 108 -1.34 -19.13 -2.33
C GLY A 108 -0.91 -20.11 -3.42
N ARG A 109 -1.23 -21.38 -3.22
CA ARG A 109 -1.02 -22.44 -4.22
C ARG A 109 -1.83 -22.22 -5.50
N ASP A 110 -2.96 -21.53 -5.40
CA ASP A 110 -3.83 -21.13 -6.52
C ASP A 110 -3.27 -19.96 -7.36
N GLY A 111 -2.10 -19.42 -6.98
CA GLY A 111 -1.47 -18.29 -7.63
C GLY A 111 -2.08 -16.94 -7.29
N ARG A 112 -3.08 -16.88 -6.39
CA ARG A 112 -3.72 -15.64 -5.95
C ARG A 112 -3.16 -15.17 -4.62
N LEU A 113 -3.26 -13.86 -4.37
CA LEU A 113 -2.87 -13.31 -3.08
C LEU A 113 -3.91 -13.61 -1.99
N MET A 114 -3.44 -14.02 -0.82
CA MET A 114 -4.21 -14.11 0.42
C MET A 114 -3.60 -13.16 1.46
N LEU A 115 -4.46 -12.53 2.27
CA LEU A 115 -4.02 -11.65 3.35
C LEU A 115 -3.77 -12.46 4.62
N VAL A 116 -2.62 -12.21 5.23
CA VAL A 116 -2.19 -12.81 6.49
C VAL A 116 -2.09 -11.70 7.54
N GLY A 117 -2.77 -11.87 8.65
CA GLY A 117 -2.82 -10.88 9.72
C GLY A 117 -3.68 -9.64 9.37
N ARG A 118 -3.31 -8.49 9.91
CA ARG A 118 -4.09 -7.24 9.81
C ARG A 118 -3.40 -6.23 8.90
N SER A 119 -3.93 -6.02 7.73
CA SER A 119 -3.52 -4.95 6.83
C SER A 119 -4.64 -3.91 6.66
N SER A 120 -4.29 -2.65 6.42
CA SER A 120 -5.29 -1.64 6.05
C SER A 120 -5.91 -1.99 4.70
N ALA A 121 -7.18 -1.62 4.51
CA ALA A 121 -7.86 -1.84 3.22
C ALA A 121 -7.08 -1.19 2.07
N PHE A 122 -6.55 0.01 2.29
CA PHE A 122 -5.73 0.70 1.30
C PHE A 122 -4.48 -0.10 0.92
N THR A 123 -3.72 -0.61 1.91
CA THR A 123 -2.51 -1.40 1.66
C THR A 123 -2.84 -2.69 0.91
N ALA A 124 -3.90 -3.39 1.34
CA ALA A 124 -4.37 -4.62 0.68
C ALA A 124 -4.74 -4.37 -0.78
N GLU A 125 -5.48 -3.29 -1.07
CA GLU A 125 -5.84 -2.92 -2.44
C GLU A 125 -4.62 -2.57 -3.30
N GLN A 126 -3.60 -1.90 -2.74
CA GLN A 126 -2.37 -1.63 -3.48
C GLN A 126 -1.64 -2.93 -3.87
N TRP A 127 -1.58 -3.90 -2.97
CA TRP A 127 -0.98 -5.21 -3.26
C TRP A 127 -1.75 -5.98 -4.32
N LEU A 128 -3.10 -6.02 -4.21
CA LEU A 128 -3.96 -6.66 -5.20
C LEU A 128 -3.81 -6.02 -6.58
N LYS A 129 -3.83 -4.68 -6.65
CA LYS A 129 -3.63 -3.94 -7.90
C LYS A 129 -2.24 -4.20 -8.51
N ALA A 130 -1.19 -4.20 -7.70
CA ALA A 130 0.17 -4.48 -8.16
C ALA A 130 0.29 -5.91 -8.72
N ASP A 131 -0.48 -6.84 -8.19
CA ASP A 131 -0.52 -8.24 -8.64
C ASP A 131 -1.43 -8.46 -9.87
N GLY A 132 -2.29 -7.51 -10.19
CA GLY A 132 -3.30 -7.65 -11.24
C GLY A 132 -4.55 -8.40 -10.78
N ASP A 133 -4.81 -8.43 -9.47
CA ASP A 133 -5.99 -9.07 -8.89
C ASP A 133 -7.14 -8.07 -8.77
N ALA A 134 -8.28 -8.38 -9.39
CA ALA A 134 -9.45 -7.51 -9.41
C ALA A 134 -10.29 -7.57 -8.11
N ARG A 135 -9.97 -8.46 -7.17
CA ARG A 135 -10.68 -8.56 -5.88
C ARG A 135 -10.46 -7.31 -5.05
N ARG A 136 -11.43 -6.99 -4.20
CA ARG A 136 -11.35 -5.87 -3.26
C ARG A 136 -10.82 -6.34 -1.90
N ALA A 137 -10.27 -5.43 -1.13
CA ALA A 137 -9.80 -5.72 0.23
C ALA A 137 -10.92 -6.23 1.17
N SER A 138 -12.19 -5.96 0.86
CA SER A 138 -13.36 -6.43 1.60
C SER A 138 -13.82 -7.83 1.21
N ASP A 139 -13.27 -8.41 0.15
CA ASP A 139 -13.67 -9.74 -0.34
C ASP A 139 -13.26 -10.82 0.68
N PRO A 140 -14.20 -11.63 1.19
CA PRO A 140 -13.87 -12.64 2.20
C PRO A 140 -12.89 -13.70 1.67
N GLY A 141 -12.88 -13.96 0.37
CA GLY A 141 -11.98 -14.94 -0.26
C GLY A 141 -10.49 -14.60 -0.15
N ILE A 142 -10.15 -13.33 0.09
CA ILE A 142 -8.73 -12.95 0.25
C ILE A 142 -8.14 -13.31 1.62
N ARG A 143 -8.99 -13.61 2.60
CA ARG A 143 -8.60 -14.02 3.96
C ARG A 143 -8.70 -15.54 4.17
N ALA A 144 -9.14 -16.25 3.16
CA ALA A 144 -9.18 -17.72 3.19
C ALA A 144 -7.78 -18.30 2.98
N GLY A 145 -7.41 -19.29 3.79
CA GLY A 145 -6.15 -20.02 3.66
C GLY A 145 -5.21 -19.94 4.86
N PRO A 146 -4.90 -18.74 5.42
CA PRO A 146 -4.09 -18.66 6.63
C PRO A 146 -4.77 -19.32 7.83
N ARG A 147 -3.99 -20.02 8.65
CA ARG A 147 -4.43 -20.53 9.96
C ARG A 147 -3.90 -19.57 11.01
N CYS A 148 -4.81 -18.91 11.71
CA CYS A 148 -4.48 -17.92 12.70
C CYS A 148 -4.96 -18.31 14.09
N ASP A 149 -4.15 -17.99 15.10
CA ASP A 149 -4.43 -18.09 16.51
C ASP A 149 -4.07 -16.78 17.23
N PRO A 150 -4.22 -16.67 18.56
CA PRO A 150 -3.84 -15.45 19.29
C PRO A 150 -2.32 -15.15 19.27
N LEU A 151 -1.49 -16.09 18.89
CA LEU A 151 -0.02 -15.94 18.88
C LEU A 151 0.49 -15.49 17.51
N GLY A 152 -0.28 -15.79 16.43
CA GLY A 152 0.10 -15.43 15.07
C GLY A 152 -0.69 -16.16 14.00
N CYS A 153 -0.18 -16.10 12.79
CA CYS A 153 -0.78 -16.77 11.63
C CYS A 153 0.28 -17.57 10.87
N ILE A 154 -0.07 -18.75 10.43
CA ILE A 154 0.75 -19.55 9.49
C ILE A 154 0.00 -19.69 8.18
N ALA A 155 0.70 -19.46 7.08
CA ALA A 155 0.17 -19.62 5.74
C ALA A 155 1.16 -20.35 4.84
N GLU A 156 0.62 -21.10 3.88
CA GLU A 156 1.42 -21.85 2.92
C GLU A 156 1.48 -21.11 1.59
N GLY A 157 2.70 -20.83 1.15
CA GLY A 157 3.00 -20.17 -0.12
C GLY A 157 3.37 -21.15 -1.23
N PRO A 158 3.84 -20.61 -2.37
CA PRO A 158 4.28 -21.42 -3.50
C PRO A 158 5.36 -22.42 -3.12
N GLY A 159 5.24 -23.63 -3.68
CA GLY A 159 6.19 -24.71 -3.40
C GLY A 159 6.14 -25.29 -1.99
N GLY A 160 5.01 -25.11 -1.27
CA GLY A 160 4.85 -25.66 0.08
C GLY A 160 5.62 -24.90 1.17
N ARG A 161 6.15 -23.73 0.86
CA ARG A 161 6.93 -22.92 1.83
C ARG A 161 5.99 -22.30 2.86
N LEU A 162 6.26 -22.60 4.12
CA LEU A 162 5.49 -22.03 5.22
C LEU A 162 6.03 -20.64 5.57
N VAL A 163 5.11 -19.72 5.79
CA VAL A 163 5.37 -18.35 6.24
C VAL A 163 4.58 -18.13 7.53
N ALA A 164 5.26 -17.70 8.60
CA ALA A 164 4.61 -17.33 9.85
C ALA A 164 4.60 -15.82 10.02
N LEU A 165 3.44 -15.28 10.38
CA LEU A 165 3.29 -13.93 10.89
C LEU A 165 3.16 -14.02 12.42
N VAL A 166 4.22 -13.68 13.14
CA VAL A 166 4.31 -13.79 14.59
C VAL A 166 3.83 -12.50 15.27
N GLU A 167 2.77 -12.59 16.07
CA GLU A 167 2.21 -11.47 16.83
C GLU A 167 2.65 -11.46 18.31
N ASP A 168 2.93 -12.64 18.89
CA ASP A 168 3.41 -12.81 20.27
C ASP A 168 4.81 -13.43 20.30
N ARG A 169 5.65 -12.99 21.25
CA ARG A 169 7.03 -13.47 21.40
C ARG A 169 7.13 -14.99 21.66
N ARG A 170 6.13 -15.59 22.27
CA ARG A 170 6.09 -17.01 22.59
C ARG A 170 6.09 -17.89 21.34
N ALA A 171 5.46 -17.41 20.25
CA ALA A 171 5.42 -18.14 18.98
C ALA A 171 6.77 -18.32 18.30
N PHE A 172 7.74 -17.42 18.56
CA PHE A 172 9.08 -17.56 17.95
C PHE A 172 9.74 -18.90 18.26
N ALA A 173 9.56 -19.42 19.48
CA ALA A 173 10.19 -20.68 19.88
C ALA A 173 9.77 -21.86 18.99
N GLU A 174 8.53 -21.88 18.54
CA GLU A 174 8.00 -22.95 17.70
C GLU A 174 8.16 -22.61 16.21
N ASP A 175 7.75 -21.40 15.81
CA ASP A 175 7.66 -21.02 14.40
C ASP A 175 9.04 -20.90 13.73
N CYS A 176 10.06 -20.39 14.44
CA CYS A 176 11.38 -20.21 13.87
C CYS A 176 12.05 -21.51 13.40
N GLY A 177 11.66 -22.65 13.96
CA GLY A 177 12.19 -23.97 13.55
C GLY A 177 11.37 -24.65 12.45
N ARG A 178 10.15 -24.17 12.16
CA ARG A 178 9.18 -24.86 11.30
C ARG A 178 8.93 -24.17 9.97
N VAL A 179 9.19 -22.87 9.89
CA VAL A 179 8.83 -22.07 8.71
C VAL A 179 10.06 -21.57 7.96
N ALA A 180 9.90 -21.36 6.67
CA ALA A 180 10.96 -20.80 5.84
C ALA A 180 11.14 -19.28 6.07
N ILE A 181 10.05 -18.57 6.33
CA ILE A 181 10.05 -17.12 6.53
C ILE A 181 9.25 -16.77 7.77
N VAL A 182 9.86 -15.98 8.64
CA VAL A 182 9.20 -15.36 9.78
C VAL A 182 9.00 -13.89 9.52
N VAL A 183 7.76 -13.42 9.67
CA VAL A 183 7.39 -12.00 9.62
C VAL A 183 6.90 -11.58 11.00
N SER A 184 7.36 -10.45 11.53
CA SER A 184 6.88 -9.96 12.82
C SER A 184 7.10 -8.45 12.96
N ARG A 185 6.19 -7.80 13.70
CA ARG A 185 6.43 -6.43 14.23
C ARG A 185 7.41 -6.39 15.39
N LEU A 186 7.61 -7.52 16.06
CA LEU A 186 8.52 -7.68 17.19
C LEU A 186 9.94 -7.96 16.67
N THR A 187 10.93 -7.71 17.48
CA THR A 187 12.31 -8.16 17.17
C THR A 187 12.42 -9.64 17.49
N ALA A 188 12.85 -10.42 16.53
CA ALA A 188 13.08 -11.85 16.68
C ALA A 188 14.25 -12.11 17.63
N PRO A 189 14.21 -13.20 18.43
CA PRO A 189 15.35 -13.58 19.26
C PRO A 189 16.52 -14.07 18.38
N PRO A 190 17.77 -13.94 18.85
CA PRO A 190 18.94 -14.42 18.10
C PRO A 190 18.91 -15.93 17.81
N SER A 191 18.15 -16.69 18.59
CA SER A 191 17.94 -18.13 18.41
C SER A 191 16.97 -18.50 17.28
N CYS A 192 16.36 -17.51 16.61
CA CYS A 192 15.44 -17.78 15.51
C CYS A 192 16.20 -18.31 14.29
N ALA A 193 16.07 -19.60 14.02
CA ALA A 193 16.79 -20.32 12.95
C ALA A 193 16.05 -20.35 11.61
N ALA A 194 14.97 -19.57 11.44
CA ALA A 194 14.28 -19.45 10.16
C ALA A 194 15.22 -18.96 9.05
N ALA A 195 15.08 -19.48 7.84
CA ALA A 195 15.96 -19.14 6.72
C ALA A 195 15.91 -17.63 6.37
N THR A 196 14.77 -16.99 6.60
CA THR A 196 14.59 -15.55 6.37
C THR A 196 13.74 -14.97 7.50
N VAL A 197 14.27 -13.93 8.16
CA VAL A 197 13.58 -13.23 9.23
C VAL A 197 13.34 -11.77 8.84
N ILE A 198 12.08 -11.39 8.74
CA ILE A 198 11.61 -10.02 8.46
C ILE A 198 10.96 -9.49 9.74
N ASP A 199 11.75 -9.10 10.67
CA ASP A 199 11.32 -8.65 12.00
C ASP A 199 11.18 -7.12 12.09
N GLY A 200 10.72 -6.64 13.25
CA GLY A 200 10.55 -5.21 13.49
C GLY A 200 11.83 -4.39 13.36
N ALA A 201 13.00 -4.97 13.64
CA ALA A 201 14.30 -4.30 13.47
C ALA A 201 14.65 -4.16 11.99
N PHE A 202 14.42 -5.23 11.21
CA PHE A 202 14.59 -5.23 9.76
C PHE A 202 13.64 -4.20 9.11
N LEU A 203 12.35 -4.21 9.44
CA LEU A 203 11.34 -3.32 8.86
C LEU A 203 11.57 -1.85 9.21
N LYS A 204 12.09 -1.54 10.39
CA LYS A 204 12.49 -0.15 10.76
C LYS A 204 13.56 0.39 9.83
N THR A 205 14.51 -0.45 9.44
CA THR A 205 15.64 -0.05 8.59
C THR A 205 15.27 -0.03 7.11
N HIS A 206 14.55 -1.06 6.64
CA HIS A 206 14.32 -1.29 5.21
C HIS A 206 12.90 -0.90 4.74
N GLY A 207 11.97 -0.69 5.67
CA GLY A 207 10.58 -0.36 5.34
C GLY A 207 9.77 -1.56 4.86
N ALA A 208 8.71 -1.29 4.11
CA ALA A 208 7.90 -2.32 3.49
C ALA A 208 8.77 -3.21 2.59
N THR A 209 8.46 -4.50 2.56
CA THR A 209 9.32 -5.50 1.92
C THR A 209 8.50 -6.41 1.03
N ALA A 210 9.01 -6.71 -0.14
CA ALA A 210 8.44 -7.70 -1.05
C ALA A 210 9.44 -8.82 -1.33
N ILE A 211 8.97 -10.05 -1.35
CA ILE A 211 9.82 -11.23 -1.49
C ILE A 211 9.32 -12.05 -2.67
N ARG A 212 10.26 -12.51 -3.48
CA ARG A 212 10.02 -13.48 -4.55
C ARG A 212 10.74 -14.78 -4.21
N PHE A 213 10.02 -15.89 -4.34
CA PHE A 213 10.60 -17.21 -4.22
C PHE A 213 11.24 -17.60 -5.55
N THR A 214 12.48 -18.02 -5.49
CA THR A 214 13.24 -18.52 -6.63
C THR A 214 13.69 -19.96 -6.34
N ALA A 215 14.16 -20.66 -7.38
CA ALA A 215 14.74 -21.99 -7.20
C ALA A 215 16.02 -21.95 -6.33
N ALA A 216 16.76 -20.84 -6.38
CA ALA A 216 17.99 -20.65 -5.61
C ALA A 216 17.76 -20.07 -4.19
N GLY A 217 16.50 -19.78 -3.79
CA GLY A 217 16.20 -19.21 -2.49
C GLY A 217 15.14 -18.11 -2.56
N VAL A 218 15.41 -16.95 -1.98
CA VAL A 218 14.52 -15.80 -1.95
C VAL A 218 15.21 -14.54 -2.46
N THR A 219 14.50 -13.74 -3.25
CA THR A 219 14.93 -12.38 -3.63
C THR A 219 14.11 -11.38 -2.85
N ILE A 220 14.75 -10.48 -2.14
CA ILE A 220 14.13 -9.49 -1.27
C ILE A 220 14.26 -8.11 -1.92
N ALA A 221 13.13 -7.45 -2.13
CA ALA A 221 13.05 -6.05 -2.52
C ALA A 221 12.51 -5.23 -1.33
N THR A 222 13.17 -4.14 -1.00
CA THR A 222 12.83 -3.30 0.14
C THR A 222 12.50 -1.89 -0.33
N ALA A 223 11.60 -1.21 0.39
CA ALA A 223 11.22 0.17 0.10
C ALA A 223 12.37 1.17 0.37
N ARG A 224 13.37 0.76 1.16
CA ARG A 224 14.54 1.56 1.47
C ARG A 224 15.79 0.71 1.29
N THR A 225 16.80 1.28 0.65
CA THR A 225 18.16 0.72 0.64
C THR A 225 18.93 1.19 1.89
N ARG A 226 19.79 0.31 2.42
CA ARG A 226 20.61 0.65 3.59
C ARG A 226 21.50 1.87 3.26
N GLY A 227 21.41 2.93 4.09
CA GLY A 227 22.19 4.16 3.89
C GLY A 227 21.56 5.21 2.98
N GLU A 228 20.38 4.94 2.42
CA GLU A 228 19.65 5.92 1.62
C GLU A 228 19.09 7.02 2.53
N THR A 229 19.60 8.25 2.37
CA THR A 229 19.11 9.46 3.05
C THR A 229 18.24 10.24 2.08
N ARG A 230 16.95 10.35 2.36
CA ARG A 230 16.04 11.23 1.63
C ARG A 230 15.61 12.39 2.53
N PRO A 231 15.45 13.62 2.01
CA PRO A 231 15.13 14.81 2.84
C PRO A 231 13.86 14.65 3.69
N TRP A 232 12.90 13.85 3.21
CA TRP A 232 11.64 13.58 3.90
C TRP A 232 11.65 12.33 4.79
N LEU A 233 12.74 11.55 4.76
CA LEU A 233 12.96 10.45 5.69
C LEU A 233 13.81 11.00 6.82
N ALA A 234 13.16 11.40 7.93
CA ALA A 234 13.90 11.68 9.14
C ALA A 234 14.79 10.48 9.46
N ALA A 235 16.09 10.69 9.55
CA ALA A 235 16.99 9.66 10.03
C ALA A 235 16.46 9.16 11.37
N ALA A 236 16.26 7.85 11.53
CA ALA A 236 15.68 7.28 12.75
C ALA A 236 16.43 7.74 14.02
N ALA A 237 17.74 8.02 13.92
CA ALA A 237 18.57 8.61 14.97
C ALA A 237 18.21 10.07 15.28
N ALA A 238 17.86 10.89 14.28
CA ALA A 238 17.46 12.28 14.50
C ALA A 238 16.05 12.38 15.09
N ALA A 239 15.17 11.42 14.79
CA ALA A 239 13.85 11.35 15.40
C ALA A 239 13.92 10.94 16.88
N GLN A 240 14.85 10.07 17.26
CA GLN A 240 15.09 9.72 18.67
C GLN A 240 15.76 10.85 19.45
N ALA A 241 16.67 11.59 18.85
CA ALA A 241 17.33 12.75 19.49
C ALA A 241 16.40 13.97 19.65
N ARG A 242 15.32 14.04 18.86
CA ARG A 242 14.27 15.08 18.95
C ARG A 242 12.99 14.64 19.66
N ALA A 243 12.95 13.44 20.22
CA ALA A 243 11.82 13.06 21.05
C ALA A 243 11.73 14.06 22.21
N PRO A 244 10.60 14.79 22.37
CA PRO A 244 10.44 15.66 23.50
C PRO A 244 10.57 14.83 24.78
N PRO A 245 11.17 15.39 25.85
CA PRO A 245 11.30 14.66 27.10
C PRO A 245 9.93 14.10 27.49
N PRO A 246 9.87 12.91 28.09
CA PRO A 246 8.61 12.31 28.50
C PRO A 246 7.81 13.33 29.30
N ARG A 247 6.62 13.65 28.83
CA ARG A 247 5.73 14.59 29.55
C ARG A 247 5.59 14.08 30.97
N PRO A 248 5.77 14.95 31.99
CA PRO A 248 5.58 14.55 33.37
C PRO A 248 4.17 13.96 33.49
N ARG A 249 4.08 12.74 33.99
CA ARG A 249 2.80 12.11 34.30
C ARG A 249 2.21 12.91 35.47
N PHE A 250 1.34 13.87 35.17
CA PHE A 250 0.51 14.46 36.20
C PHE A 250 -0.33 13.32 36.77
N PRO A 251 -0.37 13.15 38.11
CA PRO A 251 -1.29 12.21 38.71
C PRO A 251 -2.69 12.61 38.25
N ARG A 252 -3.45 11.63 37.73
CA ARG A 252 -4.85 11.85 37.39
C ARG A 252 -5.50 12.43 38.60
N ALA A 253 -6.09 13.63 38.49
CA ALA A 253 -6.96 14.16 39.53
C ALA A 253 -7.95 13.05 39.83
N ARG A 254 -8.08 12.71 41.14
CA ARG A 254 -9.09 11.76 41.57
C ARG A 254 -10.41 12.25 41.02
N ALA A 255 -11.10 11.39 40.28
CA ALA A 255 -12.47 11.65 39.88
C ALA A 255 -13.23 12.06 41.15
N GLY A 256 -13.83 13.26 41.15
CA GLY A 256 -14.72 13.68 42.21
C GLY A 256 -15.88 12.69 42.28
N PRO A 257 -16.56 12.62 43.41
CA PRO A 257 -17.74 11.75 43.55
C PRO A 257 -18.74 12.08 42.46
N ASP A 258 -19.28 11.01 41.83
CA ASP A 258 -20.31 11.13 40.82
C ASP A 258 -21.48 11.98 41.35
N PRO A 259 -22.05 12.89 40.52
CA PRO A 259 -23.24 13.62 40.90
C PRO A 259 -24.38 12.62 41.14
N PRO A 260 -25.26 12.84 42.14
CA PRO A 260 -26.34 11.94 42.43
C PRO A 260 -27.29 11.83 41.26
N ASP A 261 -27.59 10.59 40.84
CA ASP A 261 -28.61 10.27 39.86
C ASP A 261 -29.95 10.93 40.24
N GLY A 262 -30.50 11.75 39.36
CA GLY A 262 -31.88 12.18 39.48
C GLY A 262 -32.16 13.69 39.49
N ALA A 263 -31.70 14.43 38.48
CA ALA A 263 -32.30 15.72 38.15
C ALA A 263 -33.04 15.62 36.80
N PRO A 264 -34.38 15.85 36.74
CA PRO A 264 -35.10 15.86 35.47
C PRO A 264 -34.65 17.07 34.64
N LEU A 265 -34.36 16.85 33.38
CA LEU A 265 -34.14 17.89 32.39
C LEU A 265 -35.42 18.71 32.22
N SER A 266 -35.40 19.94 32.67
CA SER A 266 -36.44 20.92 32.39
C SER A 266 -36.32 21.33 30.93
N SER A 267 -37.29 20.96 30.15
CA SER A 267 -37.53 21.47 28.78
C SER A 267 -38.14 22.88 28.90
N ASP A 268 -37.29 23.90 28.87
CA ASP A 268 -37.72 25.24 28.56
C ASP A 268 -37.16 25.62 27.21
N GLU A 269 -37.99 25.49 26.20
CA GLU A 269 -37.85 26.00 24.86
C GLU A 269 -38.54 27.37 24.83
N PRO A 270 -37.88 28.49 24.51
CA PRO A 270 -38.55 29.75 24.25
C PRO A 270 -39.00 29.85 22.80
N ASN A 271 -40.22 30.27 22.65
CA ASN A 271 -41.04 30.62 21.52
C ASN A 271 -40.36 31.65 20.57
#